data_8312c140c327cb4e0fc17321aea26538
#
_entry.id   8312c140c327cb4e0fc17321aea26538
#
_cell.length_a   1.000
_cell.length_b   1.000
_cell.length_c   1.000
_cell.angle_alpha   90.00
_cell.angle_beta   90.00
_cell.angle_gamma   90.00
#
_symmetry.space_group_name_H-M   'P 1'
#
loop_
_entity.id
_entity.type
_entity.pdbx_description
1 polymer ?
#
loop_
_entity_poly.entity_id
_entity_poly.type
_entity_poly.pdbx_seq_one_letter_code
_entity_poly.pdbx_strand_id
1 'polypeptide(L)'
;MSSKFHTYDIEEMTPTEIYGEVLTQMGKAREEIVTLTADLAKSTKTKKFASELPERFFNVGIAEQNLFGIASGMALAGYLPFVSTFAVFASLRASEQIRTDICYQNLNCKIIATHSGLSFGQAGTTHHCTEDMAVMRSFANMTVIAPADGYEIANAVIASADYPGPVYIRIGRGFEKSVHRHHDYGYEIGKAVTLHEGSDVTVIACGTGVLHAEKAARILSENRGIKVKVIDMHTIKPLDQQAILNAIDETGKIITVENHSIIGGLGSAVAETIAESGKLCHLKRLGVPDSFSGVGHPEELQKYYSIDTEGIISAISEMVGETPEVDKETKVALNDDWKNVV
;
A
#
# COMPACT_ATOMS: atom_id res chain seq x y z
N MET A 1 14.41 9.41 -16.25
CA MET A 1 13.58 8.59 -17.17
C MET A 1 12.07 8.72 -16.92
N SER A 2 11.63 9.20 -15.77
CA SER A 2 10.20 9.20 -15.40
C SER A 2 9.30 10.08 -16.29
N SER A 3 9.75 11.24 -16.75
CA SER A 3 8.91 12.22 -17.49
C SER A 3 8.29 11.75 -18.82
N LYS A 4 8.74 10.63 -19.37
CA LYS A 4 8.23 10.11 -20.66
C LYS A 4 6.91 9.33 -20.52
N PHE A 5 6.54 8.93 -19.30
CA PHE A 5 5.37 8.09 -19.04
C PHE A 5 4.21 8.84 -18.35
N HIS A 6 4.29 10.17 -18.25
CA HIS A 6 3.34 11.02 -17.53
C HIS A 6 2.47 11.85 -18.50
N THR A 7 1.78 11.19 -19.43
CA THR A 7 0.97 11.84 -20.45
C THR A 7 -0.54 11.81 -20.16
N TYR A 8 -0.94 11.52 -18.92
CA TYR A 8 -2.33 11.34 -18.50
C TYR A 8 -2.63 12.21 -17.26
N ASP A 9 -3.90 12.55 -17.09
CA ASP A 9 -4.37 13.32 -15.94
C ASP A 9 -4.67 12.36 -14.78
N ILE A 10 -3.75 12.32 -13.81
CA ILE A 10 -3.86 11.46 -12.62
C ILE A 10 -5.08 11.80 -11.77
N GLU A 11 -5.47 13.08 -11.70
CA GLU A 11 -6.58 13.54 -10.86
C GLU A 11 -7.95 13.02 -11.34
N GLU A 12 -8.04 12.62 -12.62
CA GLU A 12 -9.26 12.08 -13.21
C GLU A 12 -9.31 10.55 -13.25
N MET A 13 -8.26 9.86 -12.78
CA MET A 13 -8.10 8.40 -12.91
C MET A 13 -8.13 7.69 -11.56
N THR A 14 -8.69 6.48 -11.55
CA THR A 14 -8.55 5.59 -10.38
C THR A 14 -7.13 5.00 -10.30
N PRO A 15 -6.66 4.60 -9.10
CA PRO A 15 -5.35 3.97 -8.89
C PRO A 15 -5.05 2.83 -9.86
N THR A 16 -6.02 1.96 -10.10
CA THR A 16 -5.85 0.84 -11.04
C THR A 16 -5.80 1.29 -12.51
N GLU A 17 -6.50 2.37 -12.88
CA GLU A 17 -6.42 2.95 -14.24
C GLU A 17 -5.06 3.57 -14.50
N ILE A 18 -4.51 4.28 -13.52
CA ILE A 18 -3.15 4.82 -13.59
C ILE A 18 -2.14 3.70 -13.81
N TYR A 19 -2.24 2.61 -13.04
CA TYR A 19 -1.40 1.44 -13.24
C TYR A 19 -1.52 0.88 -14.67
N GLY A 20 -2.74 0.66 -15.17
CA GLY A 20 -2.95 0.11 -16.50
C GLY A 20 -2.39 1.01 -17.62
N GLU A 21 -2.49 2.34 -17.46
CA GLU A 21 -1.94 3.32 -18.40
C GLU A 21 -0.40 3.29 -18.40
N VAL A 22 0.21 3.41 -17.23
CA VAL A 22 1.66 3.38 -17.05
C VAL A 22 2.25 2.09 -17.62
N LEU A 23 1.67 0.94 -17.25
CA LEU A 23 2.13 -0.37 -17.74
C LEU A 23 2.07 -0.47 -19.26
N THR A 24 1.00 0.05 -19.88
CA THR A 24 0.84 0.02 -21.34
C THR A 24 1.91 0.88 -22.02
N GLN A 25 2.16 2.08 -21.51
CA GLN A 25 3.20 2.96 -22.04
C GLN A 25 4.61 2.36 -21.90
N MET A 26 4.89 1.76 -20.73
CA MET A 26 6.15 1.06 -20.50
C MET A 26 6.31 -0.14 -21.45
N GLY A 27 5.25 -0.93 -21.67
CA GLY A 27 5.26 -2.04 -22.60
C GLY A 27 5.54 -1.63 -24.04
N LYS A 28 5.06 -0.45 -24.48
CA LYS A 28 5.41 0.10 -25.81
C LYS A 28 6.88 0.48 -25.92
N ALA A 29 7.47 0.93 -24.83
CA ALA A 29 8.86 1.40 -24.79
C ALA A 29 9.89 0.29 -24.53
N ARG A 30 9.45 -0.87 -24.00
CA ARG A 30 10.30 -1.96 -23.53
C ARG A 30 9.73 -3.30 -23.99
N GLU A 31 10.41 -3.98 -24.90
CA GLU A 31 9.93 -5.22 -25.53
C GLU A 31 9.95 -6.42 -24.57
N GLU A 32 10.82 -6.41 -23.58
CA GLU A 32 10.91 -7.46 -22.56
C GLU A 32 9.73 -7.50 -21.58
N ILE A 33 8.94 -6.42 -21.49
CA ILE A 33 7.77 -6.39 -20.60
C ILE A 33 6.65 -7.28 -21.15
N VAL A 34 6.24 -8.25 -20.35
CA VAL A 34 5.07 -9.09 -20.56
C VAL A 34 4.09 -8.94 -19.40
N THR A 35 2.81 -9.06 -19.67
CA THR A 35 1.76 -8.90 -18.66
C THR A 35 0.94 -10.17 -18.52
N LEU A 36 0.73 -10.60 -17.28
CA LEU A 36 -0.02 -11.82 -16.96
C LEU A 36 -1.17 -11.51 -15.99
N THR A 37 -2.28 -12.23 -16.16
CA THR A 37 -3.43 -12.13 -15.23
C THR A 37 -4.17 -13.46 -15.12
N ALA A 38 -4.91 -13.64 -14.01
CA ALA A 38 -5.78 -14.78 -13.76
C ALA A 38 -7.25 -14.37 -13.93
N ASP A 39 -7.66 -14.10 -15.19
CA ASP A 39 -9.01 -13.68 -15.60
C ASP A 39 -9.52 -12.37 -14.97
N LEU A 40 -8.61 -11.49 -14.56
CA LEU A 40 -8.92 -10.22 -13.90
C LEU A 40 -8.51 -8.97 -14.70
N ALA A 41 -8.24 -9.10 -16.02
CA ALA A 41 -7.76 -8.01 -16.86
C ALA A 41 -8.63 -6.73 -16.78
N LYS A 42 -9.95 -6.87 -16.67
CA LYS A 42 -10.89 -5.74 -16.54
C LYS A 42 -10.73 -5.05 -15.17
N SER A 43 -10.65 -5.83 -14.10
CA SER A 43 -10.59 -5.31 -12.72
C SER A 43 -9.22 -4.71 -12.41
N THR A 44 -8.14 -5.32 -12.88
CA THR A 44 -6.76 -4.83 -12.72
C THR A 44 -6.37 -3.77 -13.76
N LYS A 45 -7.30 -3.42 -14.70
CA LYS A 45 -7.09 -2.45 -15.79
C LYS A 45 -5.97 -2.81 -16.78
N THR A 46 -5.52 -4.06 -16.79
CA THR A 46 -4.53 -4.55 -17.79
C THR A 46 -5.13 -4.82 -19.17
N LYS A 47 -6.46 -4.63 -19.33
CA LYS A 47 -7.16 -4.79 -20.60
C LYS A 47 -6.61 -3.86 -21.70
N LYS A 48 -6.14 -2.65 -21.33
CA LYS A 48 -5.52 -1.72 -22.29
C LYS A 48 -4.25 -2.32 -22.86
N PHE A 49 -3.37 -2.85 -22.02
CA PHE A 49 -2.17 -3.56 -22.46
C PHE A 49 -2.53 -4.74 -23.38
N ALA A 50 -3.52 -5.54 -23.00
CA ALA A 50 -4.00 -6.68 -23.82
C ALA A 50 -4.48 -6.27 -25.20
N SER A 51 -5.12 -5.10 -25.35
CA SER A 51 -5.62 -4.62 -26.65
C SER A 51 -4.54 -4.02 -27.54
N GLU A 52 -3.51 -3.42 -26.96
CA GLU A 52 -2.46 -2.72 -27.69
C GLU A 52 -1.21 -3.58 -27.95
N LEU A 53 -0.97 -4.57 -27.09
CA LEU A 53 0.19 -5.48 -27.11
C LEU A 53 -0.24 -6.95 -26.89
N PRO A 54 -1.16 -7.49 -27.70
CA PRO A 54 -1.79 -8.79 -27.46
C PRO A 54 -0.81 -9.96 -27.43
N GLU A 55 0.28 -9.91 -28.19
CA GLU A 55 1.31 -10.95 -28.24
C GLU A 55 2.17 -11.05 -26.96
N ARG A 56 2.06 -10.05 -26.07
CA ARG A 56 2.77 -9.97 -24.80
C ARG A 56 1.84 -9.97 -23.58
N PHE A 57 0.57 -10.31 -23.82
CA PHE A 57 -0.45 -10.43 -22.77
C PHE A 57 -0.93 -11.87 -22.63
N PHE A 58 -0.93 -12.39 -21.39
CA PHE A 58 -1.26 -13.77 -21.08
C PHE A 58 -2.35 -13.84 -20.02
N ASN A 59 -3.50 -14.39 -20.37
CA ASN A 59 -4.56 -14.72 -19.42
C ASN A 59 -4.55 -16.23 -19.18
N VAL A 60 -4.21 -16.64 -17.98
CA VAL A 60 -4.05 -18.07 -17.61
C VAL A 60 -5.34 -18.69 -17.05
N GLY A 61 -6.46 -17.95 -17.05
CA GLY A 61 -7.69 -18.34 -16.37
C GLY A 61 -7.60 -18.12 -14.86
N ILE A 62 -8.63 -18.58 -14.11
CA ILE A 62 -8.70 -18.42 -12.65
C ILE A 62 -7.78 -19.47 -11.98
N ALA A 63 -6.47 -19.22 -12.04
CA ALA A 63 -5.44 -20.17 -11.61
C ALA A 63 -4.18 -19.42 -11.13
N GLU A 64 -4.25 -18.76 -9.98
CA GLU A 64 -3.20 -17.86 -9.49
C GLU A 64 -1.89 -18.60 -9.22
N GLN A 65 -1.90 -19.84 -8.76
CA GLN A 65 -0.69 -20.64 -8.58
C GLN A 65 0.02 -20.85 -9.93
N ASN A 66 -0.73 -21.26 -10.97
CA ASN A 66 -0.19 -21.40 -12.32
C ASN A 66 0.29 -20.05 -12.90
N LEU A 67 -0.42 -18.96 -12.59
CA LEU A 67 -0.04 -17.60 -12.98
C LEU A 67 1.39 -17.27 -12.55
N PHE A 68 1.73 -17.50 -11.29
CA PHE A 68 3.06 -17.20 -10.75
C PHE A 68 4.12 -18.21 -11.21
N GLY A 69 3.76 -19.48 -11.42
CA GLY A 69 4.64 -20.48 -12.03
C GLY A 69 5.04 -20.11 -13.47
N ILE A 70 4.06 -19.68 -14.30
CA ILE A 70 4.34 -19.18 -15.65
C ILE A 70 5.19 -17.91 -15.60
N ALA A 71 4.88 -16.96 -14.73
CA ALA A 71 5.64 -15.73 -14.60
C ALA A 71 7.10 -15.98 -14.22
N SER A 72 7.36 -16.95 -13.31
CA SER A 72 8.73 -17.33 -12.95
C SER A 72 9.50 -17.90 -14.13
N GLY A 73 8.86 -18.77 -14.94
CA GLY A 73 9.45 -19.31 -16.16
C GLY A 73 9.76 -18.22 -17.19
N MET A 74 8.88 -17.24 -17.36
CA MET A 74 9.12 -16.09 -18.25
C MET A 74 10.28 -15.22 -17.75
N ALA A 75 10.39 -14.98 -16.44
CA ALA A 75 11.50 -14.24 -15.87
C ALA A 75 12.85 -14.97 -16.10
N LEU A 76 12.87 -16.29 -15.96
CA LEU A 76 14.04 -17.12 -16.28
C LEU A 76 14.40 -17.07 -17.77
N ALA A 77 13.41 -16.90 -18.65
CA ALA A 77 13.63 -16.75 -20.09
C ALA A 77 14.07 -15.33 -20.51
N GLY A 78 14.26 -14.41 -19.54
CA GLY A 78 14.76 -13.05 -19.77
C GLY A 78 13.68 -12.00 -20.00
N TYR A 79 12.39 -12.34 -19.86
CA TYR A 79 11.31 -11.35 -19.85
C TYR A 79 11.20 -10.65 -18.49
N LEU A 80 10.51 -9.51 -18.50
CA LEU A 80 10.12 -8.77 -17.30
C LEU A 80 8.61 -8.89 -17.08
N PRO A 81 8.14 -9.93 -16.35
CA PRO A 81 6.72 -10.13 -16.13
C PRO A 81 6.15 -9.14 -15.11
N PHE A 82 5.06 -8.46 -15.51
CA PHE A 82 4.14 -7.76 -14.64
C PHE A 82 2.91 -8.63 -14.42
N VAL A 83 2.74 -9.14 -13.20
CA VAL A 83 1.69 -10.09 -12.84
C VAL A 83 0.61 -9.39 -12.06
N SER A 84 -0.63 -9.40 -12.57
CA SER A 84 -1.73 -8.64 -11.99
C SER A 84 -2.88 -9.54 -11.54
N THR A 85 -3.17 -9.52 -10.24
CA THR A 85 -4.33 -10.16 -9.63
C THR A 85 -4.76 -9.38 -8.37
N PHE A 86 -5.78 -9.83 -7.64
CA PHE A 86 -6.14 -9.22 -6.37
C PHE A 86 -5.12 -9.56 -5.28
N ALA A 87 -4.93 -8.64 -4.34
CA ALA A 87 -3.95 -8.79 -3.27
C ALA A 87 -4.17 -10.07 -2.45
N VAL A 88 -5.42 -10.38 -2.09
CA VAL A 88 -5.78 -11.59 -1.36
C VAL A 88 -5.42 -12.88 -2.12
N PHE A 89 -5.55 -12.87 -3.44
CA PHE A 89 -5.25 -14.07 -4.24
C PHE A 89 -3.75 -14.23 -4.48
N ALA A 90 -3.03 -13.14 -4.69
CA ALA A 90 -1.57 -13.18 -4.76
C ALA A 90 -0.96 -13.66 -3.43
N SER A 91 -1.33 -13.01 -2.33
CA SER A 91 -0.66 -13.22 -1.04
C SER A 91 -1.05 -14.51 -0.34
N LEU A 92 -2.28 -14.99 -0.50
CA LEU A 92 -2.75 -16.17 0.23
C LEU A 92 -2.86 -17.42 -0.65
N ARG A 93 -3.45 -17.30 -1.87
CA ARG A 93 -3.67 -18.47 -2.73
C ARG A 93 -2.39 -18.96 -3.41
N ALA A 94 -1.49 -18.05 -3.77
CA ALA A 94 -0.27 -18.36 -4.51
C ALA A 94 1.02 -18.04 -3.74
N SER A 95 0.93 -17.91 -2.42
CA SER A 95 2.08 -17.53 -1.57
C SER A 95 3.25 -18.48 -1.69
N GLU A 96 2.99 -19.80 -1.87
CA GLU A 96 4.06 -20.80 -2.01
C GLU A 96 4.82 -20.60 -3.32
N GLN A 97 4.13 -20.41 -4.46
CA GLN A 97 4.76 -20.19 -5.75
C GLN A 97 5.55 -18.87 -5.77
N ILE A 98 4.99 -17.80 -5.18
CA ILE A 98 5.73 -16.54 -5.04
C ILE A 98 6.99 -16.75 -4.20
N ARG A 99 6.89 -17.45 -3.07
CA ARG A 99 8.01 -17.72 -2.19
C ARG A 99 9.08 -18.57 -2.88
N THR A 100 8.70 -19.69 -3.48
CA THR A 100 9.63 -20.72 -3.94
C THR A 100 10.09 -20.48 -5.38
N ASP A 101 9.16 -20.14 -6.29
CA ASP A 101 9.51 -20.01 -7.70
C ASP A 101 10.10 -18.61 -8.01
N ILE A 102 9.69 -17.57 -7.29
CA ILE A 102 10.11 -16.20 -7.57
C ILE A 102 11.13 -15.70 -6.54
N CYS A 103 10.79 -15.69 -5.24
CA CYS A 103 11.65 -15.08 -4.23
C CYS A 103 12.93 -15.89 -3.96
N TYR A 104 12.83 -17.22 -3.85
CA TYR A 104 13.99 -18.08 -3.60
C TYR A 104 15.04 -17.95 -4.71
N GLN A 105 14.60 -17.84 -5.95
CA GLN A 105 15.47 -17.67 -7.11
C GLN A 105 15.83 -16.18 -7.37
N ASN A 106 15.28 -15.24 -6.59
CA ASN A 106 15.47 -13.80 -6.75
C ASN A 106 15.13 -13.29 -8.18
N LEU A 107 14.05 -13.79 -8.76
CA LEU A 107 13.67 -13.47 -10.13
C LEU A 107 13.12 -12.05 -10.26
N ASN A 108 13.42 -11.41 -11.38
CA ASN A 108 12.93 -10.07 -11.70
C ASN A 108 11.47 -10.12 -12.16
N CYS A 109 10.56 -10.26 -11.21
CA CYS A 109 9.12 -10.35 -11.41
C CYS A 109 8.39 -9.26 -10.62
N LYS A 110 7.47 -8.53 -11.26
CA LYS A 110 6.71 -7.43 -10.66
C LYS A 110 5.28 -7.87 -10.39
N ILE A 111 4.90 -7.93 -9.13
CA ILE A 111 3.59 -8.40 -8.67
C ILE A 111 2.76 -7.17 -8.33
N ILE A 112 1.76 -6.87 -9.14
CA ILE A 112 0.87 -5.73 -8.92
C ILE A 112 -0.45 -6.24 -8.38
N ALA A 113 -0.60 -6.08 -7.07
CA ALA A 113 -1.69 -6.62 -6.28
C ALA A 113 -2.76 -5.55 -6.02
N THR A 114 -3.88 -5.63 -6.73
CA THR A 114 -4.96 -4.64 -6.60
C THR A 114 -6.01 -5.05 -5.57
N HIS A 115 -6.91 -4.13 -5.22
CA HIS A 115 -7.99 -4.37 -4.25
C HIS A 115 -7.47 -4.74 -2.85
N SER A 116 -6.35 -4.13 -2.44
CA SER A 116 -5.68 -4.38 -1.17
C SER A 116 -6.43 -3.82 0.03
N GLY A 117 -6.13 -4.32 1.23
CA GLY A 117 -6.73 -3.89 2.48
C GLY A 117 -8.25 -4.03 2.49
N LEU A 118 -8.92 -3.00 2.97
CA LEU A 118 -10.37 -2.89 3.04
C LEU A 118 -10.98 -2.24 1.79
N SER A 119 -10.18 -1.95 0.75
CA SER A 119 -10.60 -1.15 -0.40
C SER A 119 -11.68 -1.82 -1.26
N PHE A 120 -11.88 -3.13 -1.16
CA PHE A 120 -12.98 -3.81 -1.83
C PHE A 120 -14.29 -3.83 -0.99
N GLY A 121 -14.27 -3.30 0.21
CA GLY A 121 -15.42 -3.03 1.09
C GLY A 121 -16.59 -4.01 1.00
N GLN A 122 -17.46 -3.81 0.03
CA GLN A 122 -18.71 -4.57 -0.14
C GLN A 122 -18.51 -6.06 -0.52
N ALA A 123 -17.33 -6.45 -1.01
CA ALA A 123 -17.05 -7.85 -1.32
C ALA A 123 -16.77 -8.69 -0.06
N GLY A 124 -16.52 -8.05 1.06
CA GLY A 124 -16.36 -8.68 2.36
C GLY A 124 -15.04 -9.43 2.53
N THR A 125 -14.94 -10.17 3.61
CA THR A 125 -13.73 -10.84 4.12
C THR A 125 -13.03 -11.72 3.09
N THR A 126 -13.77 -12.38 2.19
CA THR A 126 -13.16 -13.25 1.15
C THR A 126 -12.34 -12.50 0.10
N HIS A 127 -12.48 -11.18 0.05
CA HIS A 127 -11.80 -10.29 -0.90
C HIS A 127 -11.02 -9.17 -0.22
N HIS A 128 -11.28 -8.89 1.06
CA HIS A 128 -10.41 -8.02 1.85
C HIS A 128 -9.04 -8.67 1.96
N CYS A 129 -8.00 -7.87 1.95
CA CYS A 129 -6.64 -8.35 2.10
C CYS A 129 -5.88 -7.51 3.13
N THR A 130 -6.00 -7.90 4.36
CA THR A 130 -5.39 -7.22 5.51
C THR A 130 -4.11 -7.90 5.99
N GLU A 131 -3.62 -8.92 5.28
CA GLU A 131 -2.47 -9.75 5.65
C GLU A 131 -1.33 -9.73 4.62
N ASP A 132 -1.55 -9.13 3.45
CA ASP A 132 -0.63 -9.21 2.31
C ASP A 132 0.76 -8.65 2.60
N MET A 133 0.86 -7.49 3.26
CA MET A 133 2.16 -6.92 3.60
C MET A 133 2.93 -7.82 4.58
N ALA A 134 2.24 -8.42 5.54
CA ALA A 134 2.84 -9.33 6.51
C ALA A 134 3.43 -10.57 5.81
N VAL A 135 2.66 -11.19 4.93
CA VAL A 135 3.08 -12.38 4.16
C VAL A 135 4.26 -12.03 3.25
N MET A 136 4.12 -11.01 2.42
CA MET A 136 5.14 -10.64 1.44
C MET A 136 6.42 -10.11 2.09
N ARG A 137 6.30 -9.37 3.19
CA ARG A 137 7.44 -8.87 3.95
C ARG A 137 8.27 -10.01 4.56
N SER A 138 7.66 -11.14 4.90
CA SER A 138 8.35 -12.30 5.46
C SER A 138 9.22 -13.06 4.42
N PHE A 139 8.96 -12.91 3.12
CA PHE A 139 9.72 -13.61 2.09
C PHE A 139 11.07 -12.95 1.85
N ALA A 140 12.15 -13.75 1.86
CA ALA A 140 13.47 -13.27 1.48
C ALA A 140 13.45 -12.69 0.04
N ASN A 141 14.28 -11.69 -0.23
CA ASN A 141 14.43 -11.00 -1.52
C ASN A 141 13.21 -10.16 -1.98
N MET A 142 12.02 -10.36 -1.41
CA MET A 142 10.83 -9.59 -1.79
C MET A 142 10.95 -8.13 -1.37
N THR A 143 10.78 -7.21 -2.30
CA THR A 143 10.53 -5.78 -2.03
C THR A 143 9.04 -5.55 -1.91
N VAL A 144 8.57 -4.77 -0.92
CA VAL A 144 7.15 -4.53 -0.64
C VAL A 144 6.88 -3.04 -0.63
N ILE A 145 5.97 -2.59 -1.50
CA ILE A 145 5.61 -1.18 -1.71
C ILE A 145 4.11 -0.99 -1.54
N ALA A 146 3.70 0.01 -0.78
CA ALA A 146 2.32 0.40 -0.53
C ALA A 146 2.13 1.90 -0.84
N PRO A 147 2.01 2.27 -2.12
CA PRO A 147 1.95 3.66 -2.55
C PRO A 147 0.69 4.37 -2.04
N ALA A 148 0.81 5.67 -1.75
CA ALA A 148 -0.23 6.49 -1.13
C ALA A 148 -1.29 6.96 -2.12
N ASP A 149 -0.91 7.28 -3.35
CA ASP A 149 -1.79 7.88 -4.35
C ASP A 149 -1.39 7.54 -5.80
N GLY A 150 -2.07 8.17 -6.76
CA GLY A 150 -1.83 7.93 -8.18
C GLY A 150 -0.44 8.33 -8.66
N TYR A 151 0.13 9.41 -8.15
CA TYR A 151 1.49 9.85 -8.50
C TYR A 151 2.51 8.82 -8.02
N GLU A 152 2.32 8.34 -6.80
CA GLU A 152 3.23 7.37 -6.21
C GLU A 152 3.08 5.98 -6.84
N ILE A 153 1.86 5.57 -7.22
CA ILE A 153 1.63 4.34 -8.00
C ILE A 153 2.41 4.39 -9.32
N ALA A 154 2.29 5.50 -10.06
CA ALA A 154 3.01 5.66 -11.31
C ALA A 154 4.53 5.57 -11.11
N ASN A 155 5.07 6.29 -10.12
CA ASN A 155 6.49 6.28 -9.81
C ASN A 155 6.96 4.90 -9.34
N ALA A 156 6.20 4.21 -8.48
CA ALA A 156 6.52 2.88 -7.99
C ALA A 156 6.57 1.85 -9.12
N VAL A 157 5.59 1.86 -10.02
CA VAL A 157 5.53 0.95 -11.17
C VAL A 157 6.70 1.19 -12.11
N ILE A 158 7.01 2.45 -12.43
CA ILE A 158 8.14 2.80 -13.30
C ILE A 158 9.47 2.41 -12.66
N ALA A 159 9.69 2.80 -11.40
CA ALA A 159 10.93 2.50 -10.68
C ALA A 159 11.14 0.99 -10.50
N SER A 160 10.06 0.24 -10.29
CA SER A 160 10.13 -1.21 -10.11
C SER A 160 10.71 -1.92 -11.33
N ALA A 161 10.49 -1.42 -12.54
CA ALA A 161 10.97 -2.07 -13.76
C ALA A 161 12.51 -2.16 -13.84
N ASP A 162 13.19 -1.16 -13.27
CA ASP A 162 14.65 -1.10 -13.23
C ASP A 162 15.22 -1.58 -11.87
N TYR A 163 14.36 -1.86 -10.89
CA TYR A 163 14.75 -2.38 -9.59
C TYR A 163 14.92 -3.90 -9.64
N PRO A 164 16.11 -4.44 -9.31
CA PRO A 164 16.39 -5.87 -9.46
C PRO A 164 15.62 -6.71 -8.45
N GLY A 165 15.24 -7.92 -8.87
CA GLY A 165 14.54 -8.90 -8.03
C GLY A 165 13.02 -8.71 -7.97
N PRO A 166 12.35 -9.49 -7.11
CA PRO A 166 10.89 -9.48 -7.00
C PRO A 166 10.40 -8.23 -6.26
N VAL A 167 9.36 -7.61 -6.82
CA VAL A 167 8.69 -6.44 -6.22
C VAL A 167 7.20 -6.69 -6.13
N TYR A 168 6.64 -6.53 -4.95
CA TYR A 168 5.21 -6.53 -4.68
C TYR A 168 4.73 -5.10 -4.47
N ILE A 169 3.82 -4.64 -5.33
CA ILE A 169 3.19 -3.31 -5.22
C ILE A 169 1.71 -3.52 -4.91
N ARG A 170 1.29 -3.02 -3.77
CA ARG A 170 -0.08 -3.14 -3.29
C ARG A 170 -0.87 -1.87 -3.64
N ILE A 171 -1.96 -2.03 -4.38
CA ILE A 171 -2.80 -0.93 -4.87
C ILE A 171 -4.22 -1.09 -4.32
N GLY A 172 -4.81 -0.02 -3.81
CA GLY A 172 -6.22 0.04 -3.41
C GLY A 172 -7.18 -0.04 -4.62
N ARG A 173 -8.47 -0.05 -4.30
CA ARG A 173 -9.57 0.11 -5.27
C ARG A 173 -10.36 1.35 -4.90
N GLY A 174 -10.49 2.28 -5.74
CA GLY A 174 -11.32 3.45 -5.49
C GLY A 174 -10.71 4.73 -6.00
N PHE A 175 -11.41 5.82 -5.76
CA PHE A 175 -10.91 7.16 -6.04
C PHE A 175 -10.24 7.66 -4.77
N GLU A 176 -8.93 7.74 -4.79
CA GLU A 176 -8.15 8.31 -3.71
C GLU A 176 -7.64 9.68 -4.17
N LYS A 177 -7.87 10.70 -3.34
CA LYS A 177 -7.34 12.03 -3.63
C LYS A 177 -5.82 12.01 -3.49
N SER A 178 -5.15 12.71 -4.39
CA SER A 178 -3.71 12.81 -4.38
C SER A 178 -3.21 13.58 -3.16
N VAL A 179 -2.17 13.05 -2.56
CA VAL A 179 -1.36 13.68 -1.51
C VAL A 179 -0.19 14.41 -2.15
N HIS A 180 0.46 13.74 -3.09
CA HIS A 180 1.50 14.33 -3.92
C HIS A 180 0.86 15.22 -5.00
N ARG A 181 1.56 16.29 -5.38
CA ARG A 181 1.04 17.28 -6.34
C ARG A 181 1.69 17.21 -7.71
N HIS A 182 2.75 16.43 -7.83
CA HIS A 182 3.52 16.23 -9.07
C HIS A 182 4.35 14.95 -8.97
N HIS A 183 4.83 14.45 -10.11
CA HIS A 183 5.62 13.22 -10.18
C HIS A 183 7.04 13.37 -9.63
N ASP A 184 7.60 14.58 -9.68
CA ASP A 184 9.00 14.84 -9.31
C ASP A 184 9.09 15.35 -7.86
N TYR A 185 8.84 14.44 -6.91
CA TYR A 185 8.98 14.72 -5.48
C TYR A 185 10.11 13.91 -4.82
N GLY A 186 10.99 13.30 -5.65
CA GLY A 186 12.13 12.55 -5.15
C GLY A 186 11.81 11.10 -4.75
N TYR A 187 10.84 10.46 -5.41
CA TYR A 187 10.51 9.05 -5.15
C TYR A 187 11.73 8.14 -5.37
N GLU A 188 12.05 7.34 -4.36
CA GLU A 188 13.10 6.32 -4.39
C GLU A 188 12.65 5.11 -3.55
N ILE A 189 12.70 3.90 -4.14
CA ILE A 189 12.37 2.66 -3.42
C ILE A 189 13.27 2.52 -2.19
N GLY A 190 12.68 2.38 -1.01
CA GLY A 190 13.40 2.25 0.25
C GLY A 190 13.68 3.56 0.98
N LYS A 191 13.20 4.71 0.45
CA LYS A 191 13.32 6.03 1.08
C LYS A 191 11.95 6.60 1.38
N ALA A 192 11.74 6.97 2.63
CA ALA A 192 10.50 7.61 3.05
C ALA A 192 10.44 9.09 2.61
N VAL A 193 9.23 9.62 2.47
CA VAL A 193 9.00 11.03 2.10
C VAL A 193 8.38 11.76 3.29
N THR A 194 9.01 12.85 3.75
CA THR A 194 8.39 13.74 4.73
C THR A 194 7.44 14.71 4.04
N LEU A 195 6.15 14.59 4.33
CA LEU A 195 5.11 15.44 3.76
C LEU A 195 4.83 16.67 4.59
N HIS A 196 4.96 16.55 5.90
CA HIS A 196 4.70 17.62 6.85
C HIS A 196 5.73 17.59 7.99
N GLU A 197 6.35 18.72 8.29
CA GLU A 197 7.27 18.82 9.42
C GLU A 197 6.53 19.13 10.73
N GLY A 198 7.02 18.58 11.84
CA GLY A 198 6.42 18.75 13.16
C GLY A 198 7.34 18.27 14.28
N SER A 199 7.07 18.72 15.50
CA SER A 199 7.92 18.48 16.68
C SER A 199 7.22 17.77 17.84
N ASP A 200 5.89 17.61 17.81
CA ASP A 200 5.15 17.11 18.97
C ASP A 200 4.86 15.60 18.87
N VAL A 201 4.64 15.10 17.66
CA VAL A 201 4.38 13.69 17.35
C VAL A 201 4.67 13.41 15.88
N THR A 202 5.14 12.20 15.57
CA THR A 202 5.31 11.73 14.19
C THR A 202 4.23 10.71 13.83
N VAL A 203 3.57 10.90 12.68
CA VAL A 203 2.71 9.89 12.06
C VAL A 203 3.44 9.29 10.88
N ILE A 204 3.68 7.98 10.92
CA ILE A 204 4.26 7.20 9.81
C ILE A 204 3.13 6.41 9.17
N ALA A 205 2.81 6.70 7.92
CA ALA A 205 1.70 6.08 7.22
C ALA A 205 2.13 5.44 5.90
N CYS A 206 1.33 4.53 5.38
CA CYS A 206 1.48 4.00 4.02
C CYS A 206 0.12 3.86 3.34
N GLY A 207 0.12 3.81 2.01
CA GLY A 207 -1.11 3.69 1.23
C GLY A 207 -2.12 4.79 1.57
N THR A 208 -3.40 4.43 1.62
CA THR A 208 -4.50 5.38 1.91
C THR A 208 -4.39 6.10 3.25
N GLY A 209 -3.65 5.54 4.21
CA GLY A 209 -3.41 6.14 5.51
C GLY A 209 -2.66 7.48 5.44
N VAL A 210 -1.86 7.70 4.40
CA VAL A 210 -1.06 8.92 4.22
C VAL A 210 -1.93 10.14 4.04
N LEU A 211 -2.98 10.06 3.21
CA LEU A 211 -3.94 11.15 3.02
C LEU A 211 -4.64 11.53 4.33
N HIS A 212 -5.03 10.53 5.10
CA HIS A 212 -5.70 10.76 6.39
C HIS A 212 -4.75 11.39 7.43
N ALA A 213 -3.48 10.96 7.43
CA ALA A 213 -2.44 11.53 8.29
C ALA A 213 -2.15 13.00 7.94
N GLU A 214 -2.03 13.32 6.64
CA GLU A 214 -1.81 14.69 6.17
C GLU A 214 -2.96 15.62 6.56
N LYS A 215 -4.21 15.17 6.34
CA LYS A 215 -5.40 15.94 6.77
C LYS A 215 -5.45 16.13 8.29
N ALA A 216 -5.16 15.10 9.08
CA ALA A 216 -5.14 15.19 10.53
C ALA A 216 -4.07 16.18 11.01
N ALA A 217 -2.87 16.14 10.43
CA ALA A 217 -1.79 17.07 10.74
C ALA A 217 -2.18 18.53 10.49
N ARG A 218 -2.78 18.80 9.33
CA ARG A 218 -3.24 20.15 8.97
C ARG A 218 -4.32 20.66 9.93
N ILE A 219 -5.36 19.86 10.19
CA ILE A 219 -6.46 20.23 11.10
C ILE A 219 -5.93 20.52 12.51
N LEU A 220 -5.04 19.69 13.02
CA LEU A 220 -4.47 19.87 14.36
C LEU A 220 -3.53 21.09 14.44
N SER A 221 -2.75 21.35 13.41
CA SER A 221 -1.89 22.53 13.34
C SER A 221 -2.72 23.83 13.32
N GLU A 222 -3.76 23.88 12.47
CA GLU A 222 -4.60 25.08 12.31
C GLU A 222 -5.49 25.35 13.53
N ASN A 223 -6.08 24.32 14.12
CA ASN A 223 -7.11 24.48 15.16
C ASN A 223 -6.55 24.40 16.58
N ARG A 224 -5.42 23.73 16.80
CA ARG A 224 -4.90 23.45 18.16
C ARG A 224 -3.41 23.75 18.32
N GLY A 225 -2.71 24.12 17.24
CA GLY A 225 -1.27 24.42 17.28
C GLY A 225 -0.38 23.19 17.51
N ILE A 226 -0.91 21.96 17.38
CA ILE A 226 -0.14 20.72 17.51
C ILE A 226 0.67 20.52 16.23
N LYS A 227 1.98 20.38 16.36
CA LYS A 227 2.92 20.22 15.25
C LYS A 227 3.18 18.74 14.97
N VAL A 228 2.46 18.19 13.99
CA VAL A 228 2.53 16.79 13.61
C VAL A 228 3.49 16.62 12.43
N LYS A 229 4.52 15.78 12.59
CA LYS A 229 5.34 15.34 11.48
C LYS A 229 4.62 14.19 10.76
N VAL A 230 4.53 14.24 9.41
CA VAL A 230 3.94 13.17 8.62
C VAL A 230 4.98 12.60 7.68
N ILE A 231 5.20 11.30 7.79
CA ILE A 231 6.12 10.52 6.96
C ILE A 231 5.32 9.51 6.14
N ASP A 232 5.42 9.63 4.82
CA ASP A 232 4.96 8.62 3.88
C ASP A 232 6.03 7.53 3.76
N MET A 233 5.72 6.36 4.29
CA MET A 233 6.58 5.18 4.27
C MET A 233 6.07 4.21 3.19
N HIS A 234 6.10 4.64 1.94
CA HIS A 234 5.61 3.86 0.82
C HIS A 234 6.32 2.52 0.63
N THR A 235 7.57 2.39 1.06
CA THR A 235 8.31 1.12 0.99
C THR A 235 8.38 0.47 2.36
N ILE A 236 7.72 -0.68 2.48
CA ILE A 236 7.68 -1.46 3.72
C ILE A 236 8.91 -2.36 3.85
N LYS A 237 9.47 -2.77 2.71
CA LYS A 237 10.71 -3.55 2.62
C LYS A 237 11.42 -3.27 1.28
N PRO A 238 12.67 -2.78 1.30
CA PRO A 238 13.42 -2.38 2.49
C PRO A 238 12.82 -1.16 3.18
N LEU A 239 12.82 -1.16 4.51
CA LEU A 239 12.28 -0.06 5.31
C LEU A 239 13.31 1.06 5.45
N ASP A 240 12.90 2.32 5.38
CA ASP A 240 13.76 3.46 5.73
C ASP A 240 13.90 3.57 7.25
N GLN A 241 14.81 2.77 7.80
CA GLN A 241 15.08 2.77 9.25
C GLN A 241 15.61 4.12 9.73
N GLN A 242 16.37 4.83 8.89
CA GLN A 242 16.92 6.13 9.28
C GLN A 242 15.83 7.18 9.51
N ALA A 243 14.78 7.18 8.69
CA ALA A 243 13.64 8.06 8.87
C ALA A 243 12.93 7.80 10.22
N ILE A 244 12.85 6.52 10.64
CA ILE A 244 12.27 6.14 11.93
C ILE A 244 13.17 6.59 13.08
N LEU A 245 14.48 6.37 12.98
CA LEU A 245 15.43 6.79 14.00
C LEU A 245 15.44 8.31 14.20
N ASN A 246 15.36 9.06 13.11
CA ASN A 246 15.24 10.52 13.17
C ASN A 246 13.93 10.94 13.83
N ALA A 247 12.81 10.28 13.50
CA ALA A 247 11.52 10.55 14.14
C ALA A 247 11.53 10.28 15.65
N ILE A 248 12.24 9.24 16.10
CA ILE A 248 12.44 8.99 17.55
C ILE A 248 13.19 10.14 18.20
N ASP A 249 14.28 10.61 17.59
CA ASP A 249 15.12 11.67 18.15
C ASP A 249 14.38 13.02 18.16
N GLU A 250 13.55 13.29 17.16
CA GLU A 250 12.83 14.55 17.01
C GLU A 250 11.59 14.66 17.89
N THR A 251 10.77 13.61 17.96
CA THR A 251 9.46 13.65 18.64
C THR A 251 9.33 12.65 19.80
N GLY A 252 10.04 11.53 19.76
CA GLY A 252 9.92 10.44 20.75
C GLY A 252 8.53 9.79 20.82
N LYS A 253 7.62 10.19 19.93
CA LYS A 253 6.21 9.77 19.88
C LYS A 253 5.86 9.42 18.44
N ILE A 254 5.55 8.16 18.17
CA ILE A 254 5.25 7.67 16.81
C ILE A 254 3.87 7.01 16.79
N ILE A 255 3.07 7.37 15.80
CA ILE A 255 1.83 6.69 15.44
C ILE A 255 2.02 6.09 14.05
N THR A 256 1.76 4.79 13.86
CA THR A 256 1.73 4.18 12.53
C THR A 256 0.30 4.03 12.04
N VAL A 257 0.07 4.22 10.74
CA VAL A 257 -1.26 4.11 10.11
C VAL A 257 -1.17 3.24 8.87
N GLU A 258 -1.96 2.18 8.84
CA GLU A 258 -2.00 1.24 7.72
C GLU A 258 -3.40 0.66 7.49
N ASN A 259 -3.82 0.58 6.25
CA ASN A 259 -5.02 -0.16 5.85
C ASN A 259 -4.68 -1.66 5.70
N HIS A 260 -4.30 -2.26 6.81
CA HIS A 260 -3.79 -3.63 6.94
C HIS A 260 -3.92 -4.04 8.42
N SER A 261 -3.77 -5.32 8.72
CA SER A 261 -3.65 -5.77 10.11
C SER A 261 -2.47 -5.08 10.81
N ILE A 262 -2.65 -4.73 12.08
CA ILE A 262 -1.53 -4.25 12.91
C ILE A 262 -0.44 -5.30 13.13
N ILE A 263 -0.69 -6.55 12.70
CA ILE A 263 0.23 -7.68 12.85
C ILE A 263 1.01 -7.86 11.55
N GLY A 264 2.32 -7.70 11.61
CA GLY A 264 3.25 -8.00 10.52
C GLY A 264 3.40 -6.96 9.41
N GLY A 265 2.57 -5.88 9.38
CA GLY A 265 2.65 -4.80 8.39
C GLY A 265 3.63 -3.69 8.78
N LEU A 266 3.29 -2.44 8.39
CA LEU A 266 4.09 -1.23 8.66
C LEU A 266 4.35 -1.04 10.15
N GLY A 267 3.30 -1.09 10.97
CA GLY A 267 3.42 -0.87 12.41
C GLY A 267 4.32 -1.88 13.11
N SER A 268 4.35 -3.13 12.63
CA SER A 268 5.29 -4.14 13.12
C SER A 268 6.72 -3.85 12.69
N ALA A 269 6.95 -3.43 11.44
CA ALA A 269 8.27 -3.07 10.93
C ALA A 269 8.88 -1.88 11.68
N VAL A 270 8.04 -0.87 11.97
CA VAL A 270 8.45 0.28 12.80
C VAL A 270 8.77 -0.16 14.23
N ALA A 271 7.93 -1.02 14.85
CA ALA A 271 8.16 -1.54 16.18
C ALA A 271 9.46 -2.34 16.30
N GLU A 272 9.78 -3.17 15.31
CA GLU A 272 11.05 -3.91 15.22
C GLU A 272 12.23 -2.95 15.18
N THR A 273 12.20 -1.91 14.34
CA THR A 273 13.25 -0.89 14.25
C THR A 273 13.44 -0.15 15.58
N ILE A 274 12.34 0.24 16.25
CA ILE A 274 12.38 0.90 17.56
C ILE A 274 13.05 -0.02 18.59
N ALA A 275 12.61 -1.28 18.66
CA ALA A 275 13.14 -2.25 19.63
C ALA A 275 14.63 -2.52 19.43
N GLU A 276 15.07 -2.67 18.18
CA GLU A 276 16.47 -2.92 17.84
C GLU A 276 17.36 -1.69 18.04
N SER A 277 16.80 -0.48 17.98
CA SER A 277 17.56 0.77 18.19
C SER A 277 18.00 1.00 19.64
N GLY A 278 17.35 0.35 20.60
CA GLY A 278 17.55 0.60 22.04
C GLY A 278 17.09 1.97 22.53
N LYS A 279 16.42 2.77 21.69
CA LYS A 279 15.88 4.10 22.03
C LYS A 279 14.49 3.98 22.63
N LEU A 280 14.17 4.90 23.55
CA LEU A 280 12.81 5.01 24.09
C LEU A 280 11.91 5.75 23.11
N CYS A 281 10.74 5.17 22.82
CA CYS A 281 9.73 5.76 21.96
C CYS A 281 8.33 5.32 22.41
N HIS A 282 7.39 6.26 22.44
CA HIS A 282 5.97 5.93 22.59
C HIS A 282 5.41 5.56 21.22
N LEU A 283 5.03 4.30 21.03
CA LEU A 283 4.46 3.79 19.79
C LEU A 283 2.99 3.44 19.95
N LYS A 284 2.15 3.97 19.05
CA LYS A 284 0.75 3.54 18.85
C LYS A 284 0.56 3.10 17.40
N ARG A 285 -0.04 1.92 17.18
CA ARG A 285 -0.29 1.37 15.84
C ARG A 285 -1.77 1.45 15.53
N LEU A 286 -2.13 2.09 14.42
CA LEU A 286 -3.48 2.16 13.89
C LEU A 286 -3.55 1.27 12.64
N GLY A 287 -4.49 0.34 12.64
CA GLY A 287 -4.72 -0.64 11.59
C GLY A 287 -5.88 -1.54 11.98
N VAL A 288 -6.17 -2.54 11.18
CA VAL A 288 -7.18 -3.56 11.50
C VAL A 288 -6.64 -4.42 12.66
N PRO A 289 -7.39 -4.57 13.77
CA PRO A 289 -6.98 -5.42 14.88
C PRO A 289 -7.02 -6.90 14.48
N ASP A 290 -6.74 -7.81 15.43
CA ASP A 290 -6.85 -9.27 15.22
C ASP A 290 -8.31 -9.71 15.07
N SER A 291 -8.90 -9.36 13.93
CA SER A 291 -10.28 -9.69 13.57
C SER A 291 -10.49 -9.63 12.06
N PHE A 292 -11.37 -10.46 11.55
CA PHE A 292 -11.88 -10.30 10.18
C PHE A 292 -12.82 -9.11 10.11
N SER A 293 -12.72 -8.35 9.01
CA SER A 293 -13.58 -7.19 8.79
C SER A 293 -14.97 -7.60 8.28
N GLY A 294 -15.98 -6.88 8.74
CA GLY A 294 -17.33 -6.96 8.18
C GLY A 294 -17.43 -6.39 6.76
N VAL A 295 -18.63 -6.43 6.19
CA VAL A 295 -18.98 -5.83 4.90
C VAL A 295 -19.40 -4.37 5.12
N GLY A 296 -18.87 -3.45 4.32
CA GLY A 296 -19.21 -2.01 4.39
C GLY A 296 -18.58 -1.24 3.25
N HIS A 297 -18.84 0.07 3.17
CA HIS A 297 -18.08 0.93 2.29
C HIS A 297 -16.67 1.14 2.83
N PRO A 298 -15.64 1.30 1.99
CA PRO A 298 -14.26 1.45 2.46
C PRO A 298 -14.07 2.55 3.51
N GLU A 299 -14.73 3.69 3.33
CA GLU A 299 -14.66 4.83 4.27
C GLU A 299 -15.30 4.49 5.63
N GLU A 300 -16.42 3.75 5.62
CA GLU A 300 -17.08 3.29 6.87
C GLU A 300 -16.21 2.32 7.63
N LEU A 301 -15.55 1.39 6.91
CA LEU A 301 -14.63 0.44 7.50
C LEU A 301 -13.38 1.14 8.07
N GLN A 302 -12.82 2.12 7.34
CA GLN A 302 -11.71 2.94 7.85
C GLN A 302 -12.09 3.69 9.13
N LYS A 303 -13.28 4.28 9.17
CA LYS A 303 -13.81 4.94 10.36
C LYS A 303 -14.03 3.97 11.52
N TYR A 304 -14.59 2.79 11.25
CA TYR A 304 -14.82 1.76 12.26
C TYR A 304 -13.51 1.32 12.94
N TYR A 305 -12.43 1.17 12.15
CA TYR A 305 -11.11 0.82 12.67
C TYR A 305 -10.27 2.03 13.12
N SER A 306 -10.82 3.24 13.06
CA SER A 306 -10.13 4.47 13.47
C SER A 306 -8.82 4.71 12.71
N ILE A 307 -8.78 4.31 11.44
CA ILE A 307 -7.66 4.57 10.50
C ILE A 307 -7.99 5.70 9.52
N ASP A 308 -9.09 6.40 9.75
CA ASP A 308 -9.49 7.62 9.07
C ASP A 308 -8.91 8.87 9.74
N THR A 309 -9.21 10.05 9.20
CA THR A 309 -8.71 11.33 9.72
C THR A 309 -9.10 11.57 11.18
N GLU A 310 -10.36 11.26 11.56
CA GLU A 310 -10.87 11.48 12.92
C GLU A 310 -10.18 10.54 13.93
N GLY A 311 -10.01 9.26 13.55
CA GLY A 311 -9.30 8.28 14.36
C GLY A 311 -7.84 8.66 14.61
N ILE A 312 -7.16 9.19 13.58
CA ILE A 312 -5.77 9.68 13.69
C ILE A 312 -5.71 10.92 14.60
N ILE A 313 -6.63 11.89 14.45
CA ILE A 313 -6.73 13.07 15.33
C ILE A 313 -6.90 12.63 16.79
N SER A 314 -7.79 11.67 17.04
CA SER A 314 -8.01 11.14 18.40
C SER A 314 -6.75 10.50 18.97
N ALA A 315 -6.05 9.69 18.17
CA ALA A 315 -4.82 9.03 18.59
C ALA A 315 -3.68 10.02 18.89
N ILE A 316 -3.56 11.08 18.08
CA ILE A 316 -2.58 12.15 18.28
C ILE A 316 -2.91 12.91 19.57
N SER A 317 -4.16 13.35 19.75
CA SER A 317 -4.59 14.09 20.94
C SER A 317 -4.30 13.32 22.24
N GLU A 318 -4.63 12.01 22.25
CA GLU A 318 -4.32 11.13 23.37
C GLU A 318 -2.80 11.07 23.64
N MET A 319 -1.98 10.93 22.59
CA MET A 319 -0.53 10.78 22.71
C MET A 319 0.17 12.06 23.20
N VAL A 320 -0.36 13.24 22.86
CA VAL A 320 0.17 14.53 23.34
C VAL A 320 -0.43 14.97 24.68
N GLY A 321 -1.41 14.23 25.21
CA GLY A 321 -2.03 14.50 26.53
C GLY A 321 -3.17 15.52 26.46
N GLU A 322 -3.76 15.73 25.29
CA GLU A 322 -4.96 16.54 25.13
C GLU A 322 -6.23 15.70 25.19
N THR A 323 -7.33 16.30 25.69
CA THR A 323 -8.63 15.62 25.64
C THR A 323 -9.14 15.59 24.18
N PRO A 324 -9.43 14.43 23.59
CA PRO A 324 -10.01 14.38 22.27
C PRO A 324 -11.41 15.02 22.29
N GLU A 325 -11.57 16.19 21.68
CA GLU A 325 -12.89 16.68 21.30
C GLU A 325 -13.33 15.93 20.05
N VAL A 326 -13.76 14.71 20.22
CA VAL A 326 -14.49 13.95 19.19
C VAL A 326 -15.96 14.09 19.51
N ASP A 327 -16.70 14.66 18.59
CA ASP A 327 -18.13 14.76 18.66
C ASP A 327 -18.72 13.35 18.88
N LYS A 328 -19.34 13.12 20.04
CA LYS A 328 -19.80 11.79 20.49
C LYS A 328 -20.91 11.20 19.60
N GLU A 329 -21.41 11.96 18.63
CA GLU A 329 -22.53 11.55 17.75
C GLU A 329 -22.14 10.69 16.55
N THR A 330 -20.84 10.43 16.31
CA THR A 330 -20.39 9.73 15.09
C THR A 330 -19.82 8.32 15.32
N LYS A 331 -20.19 7.64 16.39
CA LYS A 331 -20.08 6.16 16.36
C LYS A 331 -21.23 5.66 15.51
N VAL A 332 -21.02 5.57 14.20
CA VAL A 332 -21.89 4.78 13.34
C VAL A 332 -21.95 3.40 13.96
N ALA A 333 -23.12 3.05 14.48
CA ALA A 333 -23.42 1.66 14.81
C ALA A 333 -23.38 0.90 13.47
N LEU A 334 -22.21 0.38 13.12
CA LEU A 334 -22.18 -0.76 12.22
C LEU A 334 -22.96 -1.83 12.99
N ASN A 335 -24.11 -2.19 12.46
CA ASN A 335 -24.98 -3.19 13.04
C ASN A 335 -24.13 -4.40 13.39
N ASP A 336 -24.04 -4.72 14.68
CA ASP A 336 -23.37 -5.93 15.19
C ASP A 336 -24.08 -7.22 14.73
N ASP A 337 -25.14 -7.11 13.94
CA ASP A 337 -25.96 -8.21 13.43
C ASP A 337 -25.18 -9.24 12.60
N TRP A 338 -24.00 -8.87 12.07
CA TRP A 338 -23.13 -9.83 11.38
C TRP A 338 -22.46 -10.84 12.32
N LYS A 339 -22.35 -10.56 13.63
CA LYS A 339 -21.82 -11.51 14.63
C LYS A 339 -22.74 -12.70 14.89
N ASN A 340 -23.98 -12.59 14.43
CA ASN A 340 -25.00 -13.63 14.61
C ASN A 340 -25.25 -14.46 13.34
N VAL A 341 -24.43 -14.28 12.30
CA VAL A 341 -24.50 -15.05 11.05
C VAL A 341 -23.26 -15.95 10.95
N VAL A 342 -23.17 -16.92 11.86
CA VAL A 342 -22.31 -18.10 11.75
C VAL A 342 -23.11 -19.29 12.19
#